data_351ddbfee93ed335653629afedd91e71
#
_entry.id   351ddbfee93ed335653629afedd91e71
#
_cell.length_a   1.000
_cell.length_b   1.000
_cell.length_c   1.000
_cell.angle_alpha   90.00
_cell.angle_beta   90.00
_cell.angle_gamma   90.00
#
_symmetry.space_group_name_H-M   'P 1'
#
loop_
_entity.id
_entity.type
_entity.pdbx_description
1 polymer ?
#
loop_
_entity_poly.entity_id
_entity_poly.type
_entity_poly.pdbx_seq_one_letter_code
_entity_poly.pdbx_strand_id
1 'polypeptide(L)'
;MNKVIKIALIGKTNSGKSTLINNIVGEKISIINKKINTTQESLIGIKNYKNIQIIIYDTPGINFLKVSKTFNKNLKVNLWSSIDEADILIYMIDIIRFNYKNIIQDIKKLSEVNKPILLLFNKIDLIDKNEILPKIDLLKDIKNITSFLSISAKKNIGIKKFIKFISSKSYNSKWIYQNNEISNKDDIYITNECTRNAILKFLHKEIPYNIKVKNTLFKYLKNNDLKIKQSIELDNKRYKPIILGKNGNTIKRIRECSQKDIKSIINNNIHLYLQLDTKNAK
;
A
#
# COMPACT_ATOMS: atom_id res chain seq x y z
N MET A 1 1.26 -29.97 8.45
CA MET A 1 0.33 -29.03 9.12
C MET A 1 0.46 -27.66 8.46
N ASN A 2 -0.66 -26.97 8.28
CA ASN A 2 -0.67 -25.61 7.77
C ASN A 2 -0.23 -24.63 8.86
N LYS A 3 0.38 -23.52 8.42
CA LYS A 3 0.86 -22.46 9.31
C LYS A 3 0.40 -21.10 8.83
N VAL A 4 0.34 -20.12 9.71
CA VAL A 4 -0.01 -18.75 9.42
C VAL A 4 0.99 -17.81 10.09
N ILE A 5 1.19 -16.64 9.50
CA ILE A 5 1.87 -15.49 10.10
C ILE A 5 1.25 -14.21 9.59
N LYS A 6 0.92 -13.30 10.49
CA LYS A 6 0.37 -11.98 10.20
C LYS A 6 1.41 -10.91 10.47
N ILE A 7 1.68 -10.05 9.49
CA ILE A 7 2.65 -8.96 9.63
C ILE A 7 2.03 -7.62 9.25
N ALA A 8 2.32 -6.57 10.00
CA ALA A 8 1.95 -5.20 9.64
C ALA A 8 3.17 -4.44 9.10
N LEU A 9 3.07 -3.93 7.87
CA LEU A 9 4.10 -3.07 7.29
C LEU A 9 3.88 -1.63 7.70
N ILE A 10 4.77 -1.12 8.52
CA ILE A 10 4.72 0.22 9.11
C ILE A 10 5.92 1.01 8.58
N GLY A 11 5.78 2.31 8.43
CA GLY A 11 6.89 3.18 8.01
C GLY A 11 6.38 4.45 7.37
N LYS A 12 7.30 5.41 7.17
CA LYS A 12 6.97 6.69 6.55
C LYS A 12 6.44 6.53 5.13
N THR A 13 5.74 7.55 4.64
CA THR A 13 5.37 7.61 3.23
C THR A 13 6.61 7.49 2.34
N ASN A 14 6.47 6.77 1.22
CA ASN A 14 7.56 6.48 0.27
C ASN A 14 8.72 5.62 0.83
N SER A 15 8.55 4.95 1.96
CA SER A 15 9.53 3.95 2.43
C SER A 15 9.58 2.69 1.56
N GLY A 16 8.53 2.45 0.76
CA GLY A 16 8.46 1.33 -0.19
C GLY A 16 7.53 0.19 0.22
N LYS A 17 6.62 0.40 1.18
CA LYS A 17 5.66 -0.61 1.66
C LYS A 17 4.86 -1.25 0.54
N SER A 18 4.15 -0.45 -0.25
CA SER A 18 3.36 -0.94 -1.39
C SER A 18 4.21 -1.64 -2.46
N THR A 19 5.45 -1.21 -2.66
CA THR A 19 6.40 -1.90 -3.55
C THR A 19 6.77 -3.28 -3.01
N LEU A 20 7.01 -3.37 -1.70
CA LEU A 20 7.35 -4.64 -1.05
C LEU A 20 6.18 -5.63 -1.10
N ILE A 21 4.96 -5.19 -0.78
CA ILE A 21 3.76 -6.05 -0.86
C ILE A 21 3.59 -6.61 -2.26
N ASN A 22 3.59 -5.75 -3.28
CA ASN A 22 3.42 -6.18 -4.68
C ASN A 22 4.50 -7.18 -5.10
N ASN A 23 5.71 -7.00 -4.62
CA ASN A 23 6.81 -7.92 -4.90
C ASN A 23 6.67 -9.29 -4.22
N ILE A 24 6.19 -9.30 -2.96
CA ILE A 24 5.99 -10.56 -2.21
C ILE A 24 4.80 -11.33 -2.78
N VAL A 25 3.70 -10.67 -3.04
CA VAL A 25 2.48 -11.28 -3.60
C VAL A 25 2.73 -11.76 -5.03
N GLY A 26 3.52 -11.01 -5.81
CA GLY A 26 3.83 -11.29 -7.21
C GLY A 26 2.89 -10.55 -8.18
N GLU A 27 1.94 -9.77 -7.66
CA GLU A 27 0.95 -9.01 -8.42
C GLU A 27 0.78 -7.60 -7.87
N LYS A 28 0.23 -6.69 -8.68
CA LYS A 28 -0.03 -5.30 -8.25
C LYS A 28 -1.34 -5.21 -7.49
N ILE A 29 -1.33 -5.49 -6.22
CA ILE A 29 -2.49 -5.33 -5.34
C ILE A 29 -2.50 -3.99 -4.60
N SER A 30 -1.36 -3.37 -4.40
CA SER A 30 -1.21 -2.09 -3.70
C SER A 30 -0.70 -0.99 -4.64
N ILE A 31 -1.18 0.23 -4.41
CA ILE A 31 -0.85 1.38 -5.27
C ILE A 31 0.49 1.96 -4.89
N ILE A 32 1.37 2.08 -5.90
CA ILE A 32 2.68 2.72 -5.76
C ILE A 32 2.58 4.14 -6.29
N ASN A 33 2.52 5.12 -5.40
CA ASN A 33 2.55 6.52 -5.78
C ASN A 33 3.56 7.31 -4.93
N LYS A 34 4.15 8.37 -5.54
CA LYS A 34 5.06 9.27 -4.83
C LYS A 34 4.34 10.28 -3.94
N LYS A 35 3.04 10.47 -4.10
CA LYS A 35 2.24 11.38 -3.29
C LYS A 35 1.93 10.79 -1.92
N ILE A 36 1.76 11.67 -0.95
CA ILE A 36 1.45 11.33 0.43
C ILE A 36 0.04 10.68 0.49
N ASN A 37 -0.11 9.63 1.30
CA ASN A 37 -1.41 9.09 1.68
C ASN A 37 -2.18 8.35 0.57
N THR A 38 -1.48 7.47 -0.13
CA THR A 38 -2.11 6.68 -1.21
C THR A 38 -3.02 5.58 -0.69
N THR A 39 -2.71 4.98 0.47
CA THR A 39 -3.52 3.91 1.08
C THR A 39 -4.57 4.53 2.01
N GLN A 40 -5.85 4.49 1.62
CA GLN A 40 -6.97 5.02 2.43
C GLN A 40 -7.65 3.94 3.28
N GLU A 41 -7.69 2.71 2.81
CA GLU A 41 -8.23 1.56 3.53
C GLU A 41 -7.11 0.54 3.75
N SER A 42 -7.23 -0.27 4.81
CA SER A 42 -6.30 -1.38 5.04
C SER A 42 -6.42 -2.40 3.90
N LEU A 43 -5.32 -2.57 3.20
CA LEU A 43 -5.15 -3.58 2.17
C LEU A 43 -4.42 -4.76 2.79
N ILE A 44 -4.90 -5.96 2.54
CA ILE A 44 -4.24 -7.19 2.94
C ILE A 44 -3.63 -7.84 1.69
N GLY A 45 -2.33 -8.09 1.75
CA GLY A 45 -1.64 -8.94 0.79
C GLY A 45 -1.52 -10.36 1.35
N ILE A 46 -1.80 -11.36 0.52
CA ILE A 46 -1.73 -12.76 0.90
C ILE A 46 -0.67 -13.44 0.05
N LYS A 47 0.26 -14.14 0.72
CA LYS A 47 1.29 -14.94 0.06
C LYS A 47 1.35 -16.33 0.64
N ASN A 48 1.04 -17.31 -0.17
CA ASN A 48 1.26 -18.71 0.19
C ASN A 48 2.72 -19.09 -0.15
N TYR A 49 3.46 -19.51 0.86
CA TYR A 49 4.84 -19.98 0.75
C TYR A 49 4.96 -21.34 1.39
N LYS A 50 5.10 -22.40 0.59
CA LYS A 50 5.02 -23.80 1.04
C LYS A 50 3.68 -24.06 1.77
N ASN A 51 3.74 -24.52 3.01
CA ASN A 51 2.57 -24.75 3.88
C ASN A 51 2.23 -23.55 4.79
N ILE A 52 2.81 -22.36 4.51
CA ILE A 52 2.65 -21.17 5.33
C ILE A 52 1.86 -20.12 4.55
N GLN A 53 0.82 -19.57 5.14
CA GLN A 53 0.12 -18.39 4.63
C GLN A 53 0.65 -17.15 5.35
N ILE A 54 1.28 -16.25 4.60
CA ILE A 54 1.77 -14.96 5.08
C ILE A 54 0.72 -13.91 4.76
N ILE A 55 0.18 -13.26 5.78
CA ILE A 55 -0.83 -12.21 5.68
C ILE A 55 -0.14 -10.88 5.99
N ILE A 56 -0.21 -9.94 5.06
CA ILE A 56 0.53 -8.67 5.09
C ILE A 56 -0.47 -7.52 5.11
N TYR A 57 -0.53 -6.80 6.22
CA TYR A 57 -1.33 -5.58 6.33
C TYR A 57 -0.54 -4.39 5.79
N ASP A 58 -1.03 -3.76 4.71
CA ASP A 58 -0.50 -2.47 4.20
C ASP A 58 -1.08 -1.34 5.03
N THR A 59 -0.23 -0.63 5.75
CA THR A 59 -0.68 0.45 6.61
C THR A 59 -0.42 1.82 5.97
N PRO A 60 -1.27 2.81 6.26
CA PRO A 60 -0.97 4.20 5.93
C PRO A 60 0.38 4.64 6.52
N GLY A 61 1.07 5.55 5.84
CA GLY A 61 2.36 6.04 6.35
C GLY A 61 2.26 6.68 7.75
N ILE A 62 3.24 6.42 8.64
CA ILE A 62 3.25 6.88 10.05
C ILE A 62 3.11 8.40 10.22
N ASN A 63 3.39 9.20 9.19
CA ASN A 63 3.18 10.65 9.24
C ASN A 63 1.76 11.03 9.71
N PHE A 64 0.78 10.14 9.55
CA PHE A 64 -0.57 10.30 10.08
C PHE A 64 -0.65 10.31 11.61
N LEU A 65 0.30 9.70 12.29
CA LEU A 65 0.34 9.77 13.75
C LEU A 65 0.66 11.18 14.27
N LYS A 66 1.27 12.03 13.41
CA LYS A 66 1.65 13.41 13.74
C LYS A 66 0.61 14.46 13.32
N VAL A 67 -0.35 14.11 12.48
CA VAL A 67 -1.30 15.06 11.90
C VAL A 67 -2.45 15.36 12.85
N SER A 68 -2.79 16.65 12.93
CA SER A 68 -3.79 17.30 13.78
C SER A 68 -5.17 16.62 13.81
N LYS A 69 -5.96 16.93 14.83
CA LYS A 69 -7.27 16.39 15.22
C LYS A 69 -8.34 16.28 14.10
N THR A 70 -8.15 16.93 12.97
CA THR A 70 -9.14 17.03 11.87
C THR A 70 -8.93 16.10 10.70
N PHE A 71 -7.75 15.46 10.56
CA PHE A 71 -7.43 14.66 9.37
C PHE A 71 -7.56 13.15 9.63
N ASN A 72 -8.66 12.56 9.12
CA ASN A 72 -8.89 11.11 8.96
C ASN A 72 -8.79 10.22 10.22
N LYS A 73 -9.79 10.34 11.11
CA LYS A 73 -10.02 9.40 12.22
C LYS A 73 -9.98 7.94 11.73
N ASN A 74 -10.57 7.66 10.58
CA ASN A 74 -10.63 6.32 9.98
C ASN A 74 -9.26 5.73 9.65
N LEU A 75 -8.30 6.55 9.17
CA LEU A 75 -6.96 6.06 8.86
C LEU A 75 -6.16 5.67 10.11
N LYS A 76 -6.39 6.38 11.22
CA LYS A 76 -5.79 5.99 12.50
C LYS A 76 -6.38 4.67 12.99
N VAL A 77 -7.69 4.52 12.94
CA VAL A 77 -8.39 3.29 13.32
C VAL A 77 -7.87 2.11 12.50
N ASN A 78 -7.80 2.24 11.18
CA ASN A 78 -7.31 1.18 10.30
C ASN A 78 -5.82 0.82 10.57
N LEU A 79 -4.98 1.80 10.89
CA LEU A 79 -3.59 1.54 11.26
C LEU A 79 -3.51 0.72 12.55
N TRP A 80 -4.20 1.14 13.59
CA TRP A 80 -4.16 0.46 14.88
C TRP A 80 -4.79 -0.93 14.82
N SER A 81 -5.91 -1.11 14.11
CA SER A 81 -6.50 -2.44 13.86
C SER A 81 -5.49 -3.38 13.17
N SER A 82 -4.79 -2.89 12.14
CA SER A 82 -3.77 -3.69 11.46
C SER A 82 -2.58 -4.05 12.37
N ILE A 83 -2.20 -3.14 13.27
CA ILE A 83 -1.14 -3.37 14.27
C ILE A 83 -1.61 -4.41 15.30
N ASP A 84 -2.85 -4.31 15.77
CA ASP A 84 -3.42 -5.22 16.78
C ASP A 84 -3.56 -6.64 16.24
N GLU A 85 -3.92 -6.81 14.98
CA GLU A 85 -4.05 -8.13 14.36
C GLU A 85 -2.72 -8.80 13.99
N ALA A 86 -1.64 -8.03 13.83
CA ALA A 86 -0.35 -8.55 13.40
C ALA A 86 0.39 -9.28 14.52
N ASP A 87 1.11 -10.35 14.18
CA ASP A 87 2.01 -11.07 15.10
C ASP A 87 3.37 -10.38 15.21
N ILE A 88 3.81 -9.72 14.11
CA ILE A 88 5.10 -9.01 14.03
C ILE A 88 4.89 -7.68 13.32
N LEU A 89 5.50 -6.64 13.85
CA LEU A 89 5.53 -5.31 13.24
C LEU A 89 6.81 -5.16 12.40
N ILE A 90 6.65 -4.81 11.13
CA ILE A 90 7.77 -4.57 10.22
C ILE A 90 7.91 -3.06 10.04
N TYR A 91 8.85 -2.44 10.75
CA TYR A 91 9.11 -1.03 10.58
C TYR A 91 10.09 -0.79 9.42
N MET A 92 9.55 -0.26 8.31
CA MET A 92 10.28 -0.08 7.07
C MET A 92 10.96 1.29 6.99
N ILE A 93 12.27 1.28 6.87
CA ILE A 93 13.13 2.47 6.82
C ILE A 93 13.61 2.68 5.39
N ASP A 94 13.34 3.88 4.83
CA ASP A 94 14.05 4.36 3.64
C ASP A 94 15.49 4.75 4.05
N ILE A 95 16.47 3.94 3.65
CA ILE A 95 17.85 4.11 4.12
C ILE A 95 18.50 5.42 3.63
N ILE A 96 18.03 5.95 2.48
CA ILE A 96 18.46 7.26 1.94
C ILE A 96 17.99 8.40 2.83
N ARG A 97 16.79 8.24 3.45
CA ARG A 97 16.19 9.23 4.33
C ARG A 97 16.28 8.83 5.78
N PHE A 98 17.39 8.15 6.12
CA PHE A 98 17.65 7.72 7.48
C PHE A 98 17.71 8.93 8.43
N ASN A 99 16.88 8.89 9.46
CA ASN A 99 16.86 9.91 10.51
C ASN A 99 16.64 9.25 11.86
N TYR A 100 17.72 9.13 12.63
CA TYR A 100 17.74 8.45 13.93
C TYR A 100 16.64 8.96 14.87
N LYS A 101 16.56 10.29 15.10
CA LYS A 101 15.59 10.89 16.04
C LYS A 101 14.14 10.50 15.70
N ASN A 102 13.79 10.58 14.43
CA ASN A 102 12.44 10.21 13.98
C ASN A 102 12.15 8.70 14.14
N ILE A 103 13.14 7.87 13.84
CA ILE A 103 13.00 6.40 13.97
C ILE A 103 12.76 6.03 15.43
N ILE A 104 13.54 6.58 16.36
CA ILE A 104 13.37 6.37 17.81
C ILE A 104 11.97 6.79 18.27
N GLN A 105 11.50 7.98 17.86
CA GLN A 105 10.17 8.46 18.22
C GLN A 105 9.04 7.55 17.71
N ASP A 106 9.19 7.05 16.49
CA ASP A 106 8.20 6.15 15.90
C ASP A 106 8.22 4.78 16.58
N ILE A 107 9.42 4.22 16.84
CA ILE A 107 9.58 2.94 17.56
C ILE A 107 9.06 3.05 19.00
N LYS A 108 9.32 4.14 19.71
CA LYS A 108 8.80 4.35 21.08
C LYS A 108 7.27 4.21 21.11
N LYS A 109 6.57 4.81 20.15
CA LYS A 109 5.10 4.68 20.04
C LYS A 109 4.66 3.25 19.72
N LEU A 110 5.39 2.55 18.82
CA LEU A 110 5.08 1.18 18.48
C LEU A 110 5.37 0.21 19.62
N SER A 111 6.33 0.53 20.48
CA SER A 111 6.67 -0.30 21.65
C SER A 111 5.56 -0.37 22.69
N GLU A 112 4.61 0.59 22.67
CA GLU A 112 3.43 0.58 23.55
C GLU A 112 2.51 -0.61 23.28
N VAL A 113 2.57 -1.20 22.08
CA VAL A 113 1.76 -2.37 21.69
C VAL A 113 2.36 -3.70 22.18
N ASN A 114 3.58 -3.70 22.69
CA ASN A 114 4.29 -4.89 23.21
C ASN A 114 4.39 -6.05 22.19
N LYS A 115 4.60 -5.75 20.91
CA LYS A 115 4.83 -6.73 19.84
C LYS A 115 6.28 -6.69 19.35
N PRO A 116 6.81 -7.82 18.84
CA PRO A 116 8.15 -7.84 18.26
C PRO A 116 8.24 -6.94 17.03
N ILE A 117 9.30 -6.14 16.96
CA ILE A 117 9.55 -5.21 15.86
C ILE A 117 10.76 -5.70 15.06
N LEU A 118 10.57 -5.92 13.76
CA LEU A 118 11.64 -6.09 12.79
C LEU A 118 11.93 -4.75 12.11
N LEU A 119 13.16 -4.28 12.15
CA LEU A 119 13.59 -3.14 11.35
C LEU A 119 14.01 -3.61 9.95
N LEU A 120 13.33 -3.08 8.93
CA LEU A 120 13.57 -3.43 7.53
C LEU A 120 14.11 -2.23 6.76
N PHE A 121 15.43 -2.21 6.52
CA PHE A 121 16.09 -1.20 5.72
C PHE A 121 15.84 -1.45 4.23
N ASN A 122 15.15 -0.52 3.59
CA ASN A 122 14.84 -0.61 2.16
C ASN A 122 15.65 0.38 1.34
N LYS A 123 15.74 0.12 0.03
CA LYS A 123 16.47 0.89 -0.99
C LYS A 123 17.99 0.80 -0.86
N ILE A 124 18.49 -0.34 -0.38
CA ILE A 124 19.94 -0.58 -0.24
C ILE A 124 20.69 -0.57 -1.58
N ASP A 125 19.96 -0.63 -2.69
CA ASP A 125 20.50 -0.47 -4.05
C ASP A 125 20.97 0.95 -4.38
N LEU A 126 20.70 1.91 -3.49
CA LEU A 126 20.99 3.33 -3.70
C LEU A 126 22.08 3.88 -2.77
N ILE A 127 22.70 3.04 -1.96
CA ILE A 127 23.81 3.43 -1.06
C ILE A 127 24.93 2.38 -1.10
N ASP A 128 26.10 2.76 -0.60
CA ASP A 128 27.19 1.81 -0.41
C ASP A 128 26.86 0.80 0.71
N LYS A 129 27.26 -0.46 0.51
CA LYS A 129 27.03 -1.54 1.48
C LYS A 129 27.68 -1.23 2.84
N ASN A 130 28.80 -0.54 2.85
CA ASN A 130 29.53 -0.16 4.05
C ASN A 130 28.78 0.84 4.93
N GLU A 131 27.80 1.58 4.35
CA GLU A 131 26.99 2.52 5.11
C GLU A 131 25.84 1.88 5.90
N ILE A 132 25.50 0.62 5.61
CA ILE A 132 24.33 -0.06 6.20
C ILE A 132 24.61 -0.42 7.66
N LEU A 133 25.77 -1.05 7.93
CA LEU A 133 26.13 -1.53 9.27
C LEU A 133 26.20 -0.42 10.32
N PRO A 134 26.83 0.74 10.07
CA PRO A 134 26.84 1.84 11.03
C PRO A 134 25.42 2.34 11.39
N LYS A 135 24.49 2.35 10.42
CA LYS A 135 23.10 2.75 10.68
C LYS A 135 22.33 1.70 11.51
N ILE A 136 22.65 0.42 11.34
CA ILE A 136 22.09 -0.66 12.18
C ILE A 136 22.64 -0.55 13.60
N ASP A 137 23.94 -0.33 13.77
CA ASP A 137 24.60 -0.23 15.08
C ASP A 137 24.00 0.88 15.96
N LEU A 138 23.57 1.98 15.35
CA LEU A 138 22.86 3.05 16.08
C LEU A 138 21.53 2.60 16.70
N LEU A 139 20.94 1.51 16.20
CA LEU A 139 19.58 1.09 16.56
C LEU A 139 19.56 -0.25 17.32
N LYS A 140 20.70 -0.94 17.47
CA LYS A 140 20.75 -2.31 18.01
C LYS A 140 20.29 -2.44 19.47
N ASP A 141 20.49 -1.39 20.27
CA ASP A 141 20.21 -1.40 21.70
C ASP A 141 18.80 -0.93 22.06
N ILE A 142 17.96 -0.68 21.05
CA ILE A 142 16.58 -0.24 21.27
C ILE A 142 15.72 -1.42 21.68
N LYS A 143 15.06 -1.29 22.82
CA LYS A 143 14.13 -2.28 23.36
C LYS A 143 13.00 -2.59 22.35
N ASN A 144 12.59 -3.86 22.31
CA ASN A 144 11.54 -4.42 21.44
C ASN A 144 11.95 -4.61 19.96
N ILE A 145 13.16 -4.20 19.53
CA ILE A 145 13.66 -4.59 18.22
C ILE A 145 14.24 -5.99 18.32
N THR A 146 13.68 -6.90 17.55
CA THR A 146 14.06 -8.32 17.59
C THR A 146 15.00 -8.71 16.46
N SER A 147 15.03 -7.96 15.38
CA SER A 147 15.83 -8.31 14.20
C SER A 147 16.01 -7.13 13.24
N PHE A 148 17.05 -7.24 12.42
CA PHE A 148 17.39 -6.28 11.36
C PHE A 148 17.54 -7.00 10.04
N LEU A 149 16.90 -6.50 8.99
CA LEU A 149 17.05 -6.99 7.63
C LEU A 149 17.22 -5.81 6.66
N SER A 150 17.92 -6.07 5.56
CA SER A 150 18.20 -5.07 4.52
C SER A 150 17.74 -5.60 3.17
N ILE A 151 16.96 -4.79 2.44
CA ILE A 151 16.36 -5.16 1.15
C ILE A 151 16.41 -4.02 0.13
N SER A 152 16.24 -4.36 -1.13
CA SER A 152 15.71 -3.47 -2.14
C SER A 152 14.41 -4.04 -2.69
N ALA A 153 13.29 -3.47 -2.27
CA ALA A 153 11.99 -3.89 -2.78
C ALA A 153 11.87 -3.67 -4.30
N LYS A 154 12.50 -2.60 -4.84
CA LYS A 154 12.47 -2.29 -6.27
C LYS A 154 13.31 -3.26 -7.11
N LYS A 155 14.48 -3.67 -6.61
CA LYS A 155 15.42 -4.56 -7.29
C LYS A 155 15.27 -6.03 -6.91
N ASN A 156 14.30 -6.36 -6.05
CA ASN A 156 14.07 -7.73 -5.55
C ASN A 156 15.25 -8.32 -4.78
N ILE A 157 16.11 -7.46 -4.18
CA ILE A 157 17.27 -7.88 -3.40
C ILE A 157 16.80 -8.17 -1.96
N GLY A 158 17.24 -9.30 -1.37
CA GLY A 158 16.96 -9.67 0.01
C GLY A 158 15.54 -10.16 0.29
N ILE A 159 14.62 -10.13 -0.69
CA ILE A 159 13.21 -10.51 -0.50
C ILE A 159 13.06 -11.99 -0.11
N LYS A 160 13.81 -12.89 -0.75
CA LYS A 160 13.81 -14.33 -0.38
C LYS A 160 14.24 -14.54 1.08
N LYS A 161 15.25 -13.79 1.56
CA LYS A 161 15.74 -13.84 2.95
C LYS A 161 14.66 -13.31 3.91
N PHE A 162 13.99 -12.22 3.54
CA PHE A 162 12.87 -11.65 4.29
C PHE A 162 11.71 -12.65 4.42
N ILE A 163 11.24 -13.26 3.31
CA ILE A 163 10.17 -14.27 3.32
C ILE A 163 10.57 -15.45 4.20
N LYS A 164 11.81 -15.97 4.09
CA LYS A 164 12.30 -17.08 4.91
C LYS A 164 12.30 -16.72 6.41
N PHE A 165 12.73 -15.50 6.76
CA PHE A 165 12.72 -15.01 8.13
C PHE A 165 11.29 -14.94 8.69
N ILE A 166 10.35 -14.30 7.97
CA ILE A 166 8.96 -14.22 8.41
C ILE A 166 8.35 -15.61 8.54
N SER A 167 8.60 -16.48 7.57
CA SER A 167 8.12 -17.87 7.60
C SER A 167 8.61 -18.64 8.82
N SER A 168 9.81 -18.39 9.33
CA SER A 168 10.34 -19.05 10.53
C SER A 168 9.62 -18.67 11.83
N LYS A 169 8.85 -17.59 11.80
CA LYS A 169 8.05 -17.08 12.93
C LYS A 169 6.58 -17.53 12.87
N SER A 170 6.20 -18.31 11.86
CA SER A 170 4.84 -18.81 11.69
C SER A 170 4.46 -19.84 12.75
N TYR A 171 3.18 -19.92 13.08
CA TYR A 171 2.60 -20.88 14.01
C TYR A 171 1.58 -21.80 13.34
N ASN A 172 1.29 -22.93 13.95
CA ASN A 172 0.32 -23.89 13.44
C ASN A 172 -1.09 -23.32 13.51
N SER A 173 -1.74 -23.21 12.35
CA SER A 173 -3.11 -22.74 12.21
C SER A 173 -3.67 -23.17 10.87
N LYS A 174 -5.00 -23.26 10.76
CA LYS A 174 -5.68 -23.34 9.45
C LYS A 174 -5.45 -22.05 8.68
N TRP A 175 -5.33 -22.14 7.36
CA TRP A 175 -5.27 -20.95 6.52
C TRP A 175 -6.56 -20.16 6.64
N ILE A 176 -6.43 -18.83 6.68
CA ILE A 176 -7.53 -17.89 6.87
C ILE A 176 -8.18 -17.57 5.50
N TYR A 177 -7.37 -17.51 4.46
CA TYR A 177 -7.79 -17.21 3.09
C TYR A 177 -7.64 -18.44 2.19
N GLN A 178 -8.39 -18.48 1.09
CA GLN A 178 -8.30 -19.56 0.12
C GLN A 178 -6.95 -19.56 -0.61
N ASN A 179 -6.59 -20.68 -1.23
CA ASN A 179 -5.27 -20.85 -1.82
C ASN A 179 -4.98 -19.91 -3.01
N ASN A 180 -6.02 -19.48 -3.70
CA ASN A 180 -5.96 -18.57 -4.85
C ASN A 180 -6.17 -17.08 -4.50
N GLU A 181 -6.48 -16.77 -3.24
CA GLU A 181 -6.65 -15.40 -2.81
C GLU A 181 -5.29 -14.73 -2.59
N ILE A 182 -5.10 -13.55 -3.20
CA ILE A 182 -3.88 -12.74 -3.10
C ILE A 182 -4.11 -11.43 -2.33
N SER A 183 -5.37 -11.08 -2.10
CA SER A 183 -5.81 -9.88 -1.38
C SER A 183 -7.21 -10.07 -0.80
N ASN A 184 -7.54 -9.28 0.21
CA ASN A 184 -8.91 -9.14 0.74
C ASN A 184 -9.78 -8.19 -0.10
N LYS A 185 -9.25 -7.65 -1.18
CA LYS A 185 -9.96 -6.70 -2.05
C LYS A 185 -10.28 -7.37 -3.38
N ASP A 186 -11.49 -7.12 -3.85
CA ASP A 186 -11.97 -7.58 -5.14
C ASP A 186 -11.40 -6.77 -6.32
N ASP A 187 -11.61 -7.24 -7.52
CA ASP A 187 -11.19 -6.56 -8.76
C ASP A 187 -11.84 -5.17 -8.89
N ILE A 188 -13.05 -5.00 -8.36
CA ILE A 188 -13.75 -3.71 -8.39
C ILE A 188 -12.99 -2.68 -7.56
N TYR A 189 -12.57 -3.04 -6.36
CA TYR A 189 -11.76 -2.16 -5.52
C TYR A 189 -10.42 -1.82 -6.20
N ILE A 190 -9.73 -2.82 -6.72
CA ILE A 190 -8.42 -2.65 -7.39
C ILE A 190 -8.54 -1.70 -8.59
N THR A 191 -9.58 -1.85 -9.41
CA THR A 191 -9.79 -0.97 -10.58
C THR A 191 -10.15 0.45 -10.18
N ASN A 192 -10.93 0.66 -9.12
CA ASN A 192 -11.22 1.98 -8.57
C ASN A 192 -9.94 2.67 -8.07
N GLU A 193 -9.08 1.93 -7.40
CA GLU A 193 -7.80 2.44 -6.92
C GLU A 193 -6.81 2.75 -8.04
N CYS A 194 -6.81 2.01 -9.16
CA CYS A 194 -6.04 2.36 -10.36
C CYS A 194 -6.45 3.73 -10.90
N THR A 195 -7.75 3.99 -10.97
CA THR A 195 -8.27 5.29 -11.44
C THR A 195 -7.96 6.40 -10.44
N ARG A 196 -8.12 6.15 -9.15
CA ARG A 196 -7.73 7.10 -8.10
C ARG A 196 -6.23 7.43 -8.17
N ASN A 197 -5.39 6.44 -8.42
CA ASN A 197 -3.95 6.63 -8.61
C ASN A 197 -3.63 7.50 -9.84
N ALA A 198 -4.30 7.28 -10.97
CA ALA A 198 -4.14 8.11 -12.16
C ALA A 198 -4.55 9.57 -11.87
N ILE A 199 -5.65 9.79 -11.15
CA ILE A 199 -6.06 11.12 -10.69
C ILE A 199 -4.95 11.78 -9.86
N LEU A 200 -4.38 11.05 -8.89
CA LEU A 200 -3.27 11.51 -8.06
C LEU A 200 -2.02 11.87 -8.88
N LYS A 201 -1.77 11.19 -10.01
CA LYS A 201 -0.62 11.50 -10.88
C LYS A 201 -0.80 12.82 -11.63
N PHE A 202 -2.00 13.09 -12.14
CA PHE A 202 -2.23 14.21 -13.06
C PHE A 202 -2.77 15.48 -12.41
N LEU A 203 -3.38 15.36 -11.20
CA LEU A 203 -3.90 16.52 -10.48
C LEU A 203 -2.94 16.93 -9.36
N HIS A 204 -2.76 18.24 -9.19
CA HIS A 204 -1.91 18.82 -8.16
C HIS A 204 -2.72 19.30 -6.95
N LYS A 205 -2.03 19.53 -5.80
CA LYS A 205 -2.57 20.09 -4.56
C LYS A 205 -3.60 19.16 -3.87
N GLU A 206 -4.58 19.71 -3.18
CA GLU A 206 -5.52 19.02 -2.29
C GLU A 206 -6.70 18.33 -3.00
N ILE A 207 -6.92 18.68 -4.28
CA ILE A 207 -8.05 18.18 -5.07
C ILE A 207 -8.18 16.64 -5.05
N PRO A 208 -7.08 15.86 -5.23
CA PRO A 208 -7.18 14.40 -5.29
C PRO A 208 -7.66 13.73 -4.02
N TYR A 209 -7.53 14.39 -2.86
CA TYR A 209 -7.92 13.81 -1.56
C TYR A 209 -9.42 13.85 -1.31
N ASN A 210 -10.13 14.76 -1.99
CA ASN A 210 -11.57 14.97 -1.88
C ASN A 210 -12.35 14.28 -3.01
N ILE A 211 -11.73 13.33 -3.70
CA ILE A 211 -12.32 12.60 -4.82
C ILE A 211 -12.53 11.14 -4.42
N LYS A 212 -13.73 10.63 -4.68
CA LYS A 212 -14.04 9.22 -4.57
C LYS A 212 -14.28 8.63 -5.95
N VAL A 213 -13.76 7.43 -6.18
CA VAL A 213 -14.03 6.67 -7.40
C VAL A 213 -14.91 5.50 -7.03
N LYS A 214 -16.04 5.36 -7.72
CA LYS A 214 -16.97 4.26 -7.55
C LYS A 214 -17.18 3.53 -8.86
N ASN A 215 -17.25 2.24 -8.81
CA ASN A 215 -17.62 1.43 -9.95
C ASN A 215 -19.15 1.45 -10.12
N THR A 216 -19.63 1.74 -11.32
CA THR A 216 -21.05 1.72 -11.68
C THR A 216 -21.41 0.56 -12.62
N LEU A 217 -20.40 -0.02 -13.28
CA LEU A 217 -20.55 -1.22 -14.11
C LEU A 217 -19.23 -1.98 -14.16
N PHE A 218 -19.28 -3.27 -13.90
CA PHE A 218 -18.16 -4.21 -14.06
C PHE A 218 -18.70 -5.48 -14.74
N LYS A 219 -18.41 -5.66 -16.04
CA LYS A 219 -19.01 -6.74 -16.82
C LYS A 219 -18.05 -7.28 -17.86
N TYR A 220 -17.88 -8.61 -17.90
CA TYR A 220 -17.21 -9.29 -18.98
C TYR A 220 -18.15 -9.35 -20.20
N LEU A 221 -17.62 -9.02 -21.36
CA LEU A 221 -18.31 -9.11 -22.65
C LEU A 221 -18.18 -10.53 -23.23
N LYS A 222 -18.94 -10.82 -24.31
CA LYS A 222 -18.91 -12.13 -24.95
C LYS A 222 -17.53 -12.53 -25.51
N ASN A 223 -16.72 -11.55 -25.89
CA ASN A 223 -15.33 -11.72 -26.37
C ASN A 223 -14.30 -11.75 -25.22
N ASN A 224 -14.74 -11.90 -23.99
CA ASN A 224 -13.94 -11.86 -22.78
C ASN A 224 -13.24 -10.51 -22.46
N ASP A 225 -13.53 -9.43 -23.19
CA ASP A 225 -13.11 -8.08 -22.82
C ASP A 225 -13.86 -7.62 -21.57
N LEU A 226 -13.22 -6.80 -20.75
CA LEU A 226 -13.83 -6.26 -19.54
C LEU A 226 -14.31 -4.82 -19.76
N LYS A 227 -15.61 -4.59 -19.61
CA LYS A 227 -16.23 -3.27 -19.64
C LYS A 227 -16.41 -2.73 -18.24
N ILE A 228 -15.80 -1.58 -17.98
CA ILE A 228 -15.83 -0.91 -16.68
C ILE A 228 -16.38 0.51 -16.87
N LYS A 229 -17.37 0.89 -16.06
CA LYS A 229 -17.80 2.28 -15.93
C LYS A 229 -17.55 2.73 -14.50
N GLN A 230 -16.92 3.89 -14.35
CA GLN A 230 -16.62 4.45 -13.03
C GLN A 230 -17.10 5.89 -12.94
N SER A 231 -17.69 6.23 -11.80
CA SER A 231 -18.04 7.58 -11.41
C SER A 231 -16.92 8.17 -10.52
N ILE A 232 -16.45 9.34 -10.88
CA ILE A 232 -15.54 10.16 -10.08
C ILE A 232 -16.41 11.19 -9.36
N GLU A 233 -16.69 10.94 -8.08
CA GLU A 233 -17.50 11.82 -7.23
C GLU A 233 -16.66 12.98 -6.70
N LEU A 234 -17.17 14.19 -6.89
CA LEU A 234 -16.54 15.44 -6.49
C LEU A 234 -17.34 16.08 -5.36
N ASP A 235 -16.69 16.43 -4.28
CA ASP A 235 -17.32 17.16 -3.17
C ASP A 235 -17.56 18.65 -3.53
N ASN A 236 -16.87 19.18 -4.57
CA ASN A 236 -17.00 20.57 -5.02
C ASN A 236 -17.04 20.66 -6.54
N LYS A 237 -18.08 21.33 -7.07
CA LYS A 237 -18.28 21.56 -8.50
C LYS A 237 -17.11 22.31 -9.17
N ARG A 238 -16.37 23.13 -8.42
CA ARG A 238 -15.18 23.86 -8.90
C ARG A 238 -14.06 22.94 -9.40
N TYR A 239 -14.02 21.68 -8.96
CA TYR A 239 -13.00 20.73 -9.40
C TYR A 239 -13.31 20.10 -10.76
N LYS A 240 -14.56 20.15 -11.23
CA LYS A 240 -14.98 19.55 -12.51
C LYS A 240 -14.18 20.07 -13.72
N PRO A 241 -14.04 21.41 -13.95
CA PRO A 241 -13.24 21.90 -15.08
C PRO A 241 -11.75 21.55 -14.97
N ILE A 242 -11.20 21.45 -13.74
CA ILE A 242 -9.79 21.08 -13.52
C ILE A 242 -9.55 19.62 -13.91
N ILE A 243 -10.48 18.71 -13.55
CA ILE A 243 -10.36 17.28 -13.88
C ILE A 243 -10.61 17.05 -15.38
N LEU A 244 -11.54 17.75 -15.98
CA LEU A 244 -11.74 17.71 -17.43
C LEU A 244 -10.48 18.20 -18.16
N GLY A 245 -9.93 19.33 -17.72
CA GLY A 245 -8.84 20.01 -18.40
C GLY A 245 -9.28 20.67 -19.72
N LYS A 246 -8.35 21.38 -20.37
CA LYS A 246 -8.62 22.03 -21.65
C LYS A 246 -9.02 20.97 -22.70
N ASN A 247 -10.18 21.12 -23.31
CA ASN A 247 -10.74 20.22 -24.31
C ASN A 247 -10.83 18.73 -23.84
N GLY A 248 -11.00 18.49 -22.54
CA GLY A 248 -11.07 17.13 -22.00
C GLY A 248 -9.74 16.37 -21.91
N ASN A 249 -8.61 17.05 -22.14
CA ASN A 249 -7.30 16.38 -22.22
C ASN A 249 -6.87 15.74 -20.89
N THR A 250 -7.19 16.34 -19.74
CA THR A 250 -6.78 15.79 -18.45
C THR A 250 -7.54 14.50 -18.13
N ILE A 251 -8.87 14.48 -18.29
CA ILE A 251 -9.68 13.28 -18.06
C ILE A 251 -9.32 12.15 -19.03
N LYS A 252 -8.98 12.48 -20.30
CA LYS A 252 -8.50 11.52 -21.28
C LYS A 252 -7.20 10.84 -20.80
N ARG A 253 -6.22 11.63 -20.36
CA ARG A 253 -4.94 11.11 -19.81
C ARG A 253 -5.15 10.27 -18.56
N ILE A 254 -6.06 10.67 -17.67
CA ILE A 254 -6.44 9.89 -16.49
C ILE A 254 -7.00 8.55 -16.93
N ARG A 255 -7.96 8.53 -17.87
CA ARG A 255 -8.57 7.30 -18.39
C ARG A 255 -7.53 6.36 -19.00
N GLU A 256 -6.67 6.86 -19.88
CA GLU A 256 -5.64 6.05 -20.56
C GLU A 256 -4.64 5.46 -19.56
N CYS A 257 -4.18 6.25 -18.57
CA CYS A 257 -3.30 5.75 -17.52
C CYS A 257 -3.99 4.68 -16.67
N SER A 258 -5.25 4.91 -16.26
CA SER A 258 -6.04 3.94 -15.50
C SER A 258 -6.24 2.64 -16.27
N GLN A 259 -6.64 2.74 -17.53
CA GLN A 259 -6.88 1.59 -18.40
C GLN A 259 -5.61 0.73 -18.56
N LYS A 260 -4.44 1.38 -18.75
CA LYS A 260 -3.15 0.70 -18.82
C LYS A 260 -2.81 -0.02 -17.51
N ASP A 261 -3.01 0.65 -16.37
CA ASP A 261 -2.72 0.06 -15.06
C ASP A 261 -3.68 -1.12 -14.79
N ILE A 262 -4.99 -0.99 -15.07
CA ILE A 262 -5.98 -2.07 -14.91
C ILE A 262 -5.64 -3.25 -15.82
N LYS A 263 -5.33 -3.01 -17.11
CA LYS A 263 -4.95 -4.06 -18.05
C LYS A 263 -3.74 -4.86 -17.56
N SER A 264 -2.77 -4.19 -16.93
CA SER A 264 -1.57 -4.86 -16.40
C SER A 264 -1.82 -5.73 -15.16
N ILE A 265 -2.99 -5.61 -14.52
CA ILE A 265 -3.37 -6.36 -13.32
C ILE A 265 -4.33 -7.49 -13.68
N ILE A 266 -5.41 -7.17 -14.39
CA ILE A 266 -6.49 -8.14 -14.72
C ILE A 266 -6.12 -9.01 -15.93
N ASN A 267 -5.11 -8.61 -16.72
CA ASN A 267 -4.64 -9.31 -17.93
C ASN A 267 -5.71 -9.54 -19.00
N ASN A 268 -6.68 -8.60 -19.11
CA ASN A 268 -7.74 -8.61 -20.12
C ASN A 268 -7.72 -7.34 -20.94
N ASN A 269 -8.39 -7.33 -22.09
CA ASN A 269 -8.68 -6.06 -22.76
C ASN A 269 -9.72 -5.27 -21.97
N ILE A 270 -9.45 -3.99 -21.73
CA ILE A 270 -10.25 -3.15 -20.85
C ILE A 270 -10.91 -2.03 -21.64
N HIS A 271 -12.23 -1.90 -21.51
CA HIS A 271 -13.00 -0.73 -21.98
C HIS A 271 -13.41 0.11 -20.77
N LEU A 272 -12.61 1.15 -20.46
CA LEU A 272 -12.84 2.02 -19.32
C LEU A 272 -13.56 3.31 -19.72
N TYR A 273 -14.66 3.60 -19.04
CA TYR A 273 -15.46 4.82 -19.15
C TYR A 273 -15.47 5.54 -17.82
N LEU A 274 -15.15 6.84 -17.83
CA LEU A 274 -15.14 7.69 -16.64
C LEU A 274 -16.23 8.73 -16.76
N GLN A 275 -17.04 8.88 -15.71
CA GLN A 275 -18.05 9.92 -15.56
C GLN A 275 -17.68 10.80 -14.37
N LEU A 276 -17.95 12.11 -14.49
CA LEU A 276 -17.75 13.05 -13.39
C LEU A 276 -19.10 13.40 -12.77
N ASP A 277 -19.28 13.02 -11.51
CA ASP A 277 -20.46 13.32 -10.73
C ASP A 277 -20.13 14.32 -9.63
N THR A 278 -20.95 15.33 -9.47
CA THR A 278 -20.86 16.27 -8.35
C THR A 278 -21.96 15.95 -7.36
N LYS A 279 -21.62 15.78 -6.09
CA LYS A 279 -22.65 15.73 -5.06
C LYS A 279 -23.41 17.05 -5.11
N ASN A 280 -24.70 16.99 -5.35
CA ASN A 280 -25.55 18.14 -5.12
C ASN A 280 -25.42 18.47 -3.63
N ALA A 281 -24.93 19.66 -3.31
CA ALA A 281 -25.05 20.19 -1.96
C ALA A 281 -26.56 20.22 -1.64
N LYS A 282 -26.97 19.36 -0.71
CA LYS A 282 -28.24 19.52 -0.02
C LYS A 282 -28.14 20.71 0.90
#